data_d5b2b0e499ad313856e337eb473f242d
#
_entry.id   d5b2b0e499ad313856e337eb473f242d
#
_cell.length_a   1.000
_cell.length_b   1.000
_cell.length_c   1.000
_cell.angle_alpha   90.00
_cell.angle_beta   90.00
_cell.angle_gamma   90.00
#
_symmetry.space_group_name_H-M   'P 1'
#
loop_
_entity.id
_entity.type
_entity.pdbx_description
1 polymer ?
#
loop_
_entity_poly.entity_id
_entity_poly.type
_entity_poly.pdbx_seq_one_letter_code
_entity_poly.pdbx_strand_id
1 'polypeptide(L)'
;MATYNSAGSTAPRNAVFGAPVPAHDPAAPAGTFAPGTKIQVGSQKVIIQKYFSEGGFAHVYLVKMPKAIDGTDIAVLKRVAVPDKENLANMRTEVETMKKLKGHRPIVTYYDSHASQLKGGGYEVFLLMEFCNGGGLIDFMNTRLQNRLTEPDILKIFSDVAEGVACMHYLKPPLLHRDLKVENVLITSTGSSKRFKLCDFGSTAPPRPAATTSAECRLIEDDVQKHTTLQYRSPEMVDVYRKLPIDEKSDIWALGVLLYKLCYYTTPFEAQGQLAILNASFKYPSYPIFSDKLKKLIGMSISITPPNFSTNSPSFYVEGKS
;
A
#
# COMPACT_ATOMS: atom_id res chain seq x y z
N MET A 1 36.34 50.48 -17.07
CA MET A 1 35.04 51.16 -17.15
C MET A 1 34.10 50.23 -17.88
N ALA A 2 33.22 49.51 -17.19
CA ALA A 2 32.26 48.60 -17.76
C ALA A 2 30.86 49.05 -17.28
N THR A 3 30.02 49.40 -18.26
CA THR A 3 28.67 49.89 -18.06
C THR A 3 27.72 48.69 -17.86
N TYR A 4 26.99 48.72 -16.75
CA TYR A 4 25.87 47.82 -16.49
C TYR A 4 24.63 48.33 -17.22
N ASN A 5 24.02 47.49 -18.06
CA ASN A 5 22.68 47.70 -18.59
C ASN A 5 21.68 46.82 -17.84
N SER A 6 20.71 47.46 -17.21
CA SER A 6 19.53 46.85 -16.58
C SER A 6 18.58 46.36 -17.65
N ALA A 7 18.20 45.09 -17.62
CA ALA A 7 17.11 44.54 -18.42
C ALA A 7 15.92 44.20 -17.51
N GLY A 8 14.75 44.68 -17.91
CA GLY A 8 13.53 44.66 -17.18
C GLY A 8 12.91 43.25 -17.00
N SER A 9 12.24 43.13 -15.90
CA SER A 9 11.34 42.04 -15.53
C SER A 9 10.12 42.00 -16.46
N THR A 10 9.97 40.89 -17.20
CA THR A 10 8.70 40.52 -17.79
C THR A 10 8.18 39.23 -17.13
N ALA A 11 7.03 39.36 -16.49
CA ALA A 11 6.29 38.24 -15.93
C ALA A 11 5.88 37.22 -17.02
N PRO A 12 5.88 35.93 -16.77
CA PRO A 12 5.43 34.93 -17.74
C PRO A 12 3.91 34.95 -17.85
N ARG A 13 3.45 35.15 -19.10
CA ARG A 13 2.05 35.01 -19.50
C ARG A 13 1.56 33.60 -19.30
N ASN A 14 0.30 33.47 -18.89
CA ASN A 14 -0.47 32.23 -18.81
C ASN A 14 -0.26 31.33 -20.03
N ALA A 15 0.28 30.12 -19.82
CA ALA A 15 0.34 29.10 -20.86
C ALA A 15 -1.05 28.51 -21.06
N VAL A 16 -1.61 28.79 -22.23
CA VAL A 16 -2.84 28.21 -22.76
C VAL A 16 -2.64 26.70 -22.93
N PHE A 17 -3.54 25.91 -22.36
CA PHE A 17 -3.63 24.47 -22.58
C PHE A 17 -3.84 24.22 -24.10
N GLY A 18 -2.83 23.66 -24.78
CA GLY A 18 -2.94 23.38 -26.20
C GLY A 18 -1.66 22.97 -26.93
N ALA A 19 -0.57 22.60 -26.22
CA ALA A 19 0.58 21.99 -26.88
C ALA A 19 0.31 20.51 -27.21
N PRO A 20 0.64 20.02 -28.43
CA PRO A 20 0.55 18.61 -28.76
C PRO A 20 1.45 17.82 -27.79
N VAL A 21 0.86 16.86 -27.08
CA VAL A 21 1.58 15.93 -26.19
C VAL A 21 2.53 15.12 -27.08
N PRO A 22 3.86 15.04 -26.77
CA PRO A 22 4.79 14.24 -27.56
C PRO A 22 4.32 12.79 -27.61
N ALA A 23 4.40 12.17 -28.78
CA ALA A 23 3.90 10.82 -29.06
C ALA A 23 4.61 9.71 -28.27
N HIS A 24 5.69 10.02 -27.59
CA HIS A 24 6.46 9.12 -26.71
C HIS A 24 7.15 9.92 -25.61
N ASP A 25 7.00 9.46 -24.37
CA ASP A 25 7.84 9.94 -23.26
C ASP A 25 9.23 9.27 -23.43
N PRO A 26 10.33 10.03 -23.66
CA PRO A 26 11.63 9.45 -23.87
C PRO A 26 12.19 8.70 -22.65
N ALA A 27 11.56 8.85 -21.47
CA ALA A 27 11.89 8.12 -20.26
C ALA A 27 11.04 6.83 -20.05
N ALA A 28 10.03 6.58 -20.90
CA ALA A 28 9.17 5.41 -20.72
C ALA A 28 9.83 4.13 -21.26
N PRO A 29 9.80 3.01 -20.52
CA PRO A 29 10.37 1.74 -20.94
C PRO A 29 9.77 1.22 -22.25
N ALA A 30 10.53 0.34 -22.96
CA ALA A 30 10.04 -0.30 -24.17
C ALA A 30 8.77 -1.12 -23.89
N GLY A 31 7.80 -1.07 -24.78
CA GLY A 31 6.53 -1.80 -24.66
C GLY A 31 5.46 -1.09 -23.83
N THR A 32 5.68 0.16 -23.39
CA THR A 32 4.68 0.98 -22.75
C THR A 32 3.68 1.56 -23.77
N PHE A 33 2.47 1.87 -23.32
CA PHE A 33 1.46 2.53 -24.14
C PHE A 33 1.74 4.03 -24.25
N ALA A 34 1.64 4.55 -25.48
CA ALA A 34 1.76 5.97 -25.74
C ALA A 34 0.54 6.76 -25.23
N PRO A 35 0.72 8.03 -24.81
CA PRO A 35 -0.41 8.94 -24.52
C PRO A 35 -1.41 8.98 -25.67
N GLY A 36 -2.71 9.06 -25.36
CA GLY A 36 -3.81 9.02 -26.32
C GLY A 36 -4.26 7.60 -26.71
N THR A 37 -3.51 6.55 -26.38
CA THR A 37 -3.92 5.17 -26.62
C THR A 37 -5.22 4.86 -25.87
N LYS A 38 -6.18 4.24 -26.57
CA LYS A 38 -7.47 3.82 -26.01
C LYS A 38 -7.39 2.36 -25.62
N ILE A 39 -7.67 2.06 -24.35
CA ILE A 39 -7.63 0.71 -23.77
C ILE A 39 -9.01 0.32 -23.27
N GLN A 40 -9.45 -0.90 -23.60
CA GLN A 40 -10.66 -1.48 -23.02
C GLN A 40 -10.28 -2.27 -21.76
N VAL A 41 -10.87 -1.90 -20.62
CA VAL A 41 -10.68 -2.60 -19.34
C VAL A 41 -12.06 -3.00 -18.83
N GLY A 42 -12.41 -4.27 -18.98
CA GLY A 42 -13.76 -4.74 -18.67
C GLY A 42 -14.82 -3.95 -19.41
N SER A 43 -15.69 -3.26 -18.68
CA SER A 43 -16.74 -2.40 -19.23
C SER A 43 -16.27 -0.98 -19.57
N GLN A 44 -15.07 -0.57 -19.12
CA GLN A 44 -14.58 0.79 -19.22
C GLN A 44 -13.64 0.96 -20.42
N LYS A 45 -13.82 2.05 -21.19
CA LYS A 45 -12.89 2.45 -22.26
C LYS A 45 -12.12 3.68 -21.81
N VAL A 46 -10.85 3.49 -21.46
CA VAL A 46 -9.98 4.54 -20.91
C VAL A 46 -8.98 5.05 -21.93
N ILE A 47 -8.46 6.26 -21.72
CA ILE A 47 -7.45 6.89 -22.58
C ILE A 47 -6.20 7.11 -21.75
N ILE A 48 -5.07 6.54 -22.18
CA ILE A 48 -3.76 6.76 -21.56
C ILE A 48 -3.43 8.26 -21.59
N GLN A 49 -3.15 8.85 -20.42
CA GLN A 49 -2.68 10.23 -20.30
C GLN A 49 -1.16 10.29 -20.28
N LYS A 50 -0.55 9.47 -19.41
CA LYS A 50 0.91 9.34 -19.32
C LYS A 50 1.29 8.04 -18.62
N TYR A 51 2.52 7.60 -18.87
CA TYR A 51 3.21 6.60 -18.07
C TYR A 51 3.51 7.22 -16.69
N PHE A 52 3.30 6.47 -15.63
CA PHE A 52 3.43 6.99 -14.26
C PHE A 52 4.61 6.38 -13.52
N SER A 53 4.72 5.07 -13.51
CA SER A 53 5.82 4.35 -12.86
C SER A 53 5.91 2.90 -13.32
N GLU A 54 7.02 2.26 -13.01
CA GLU A 54 7.25 0.84 -13.15
C GLU A 54 7.38 0.22 -11.75
N GLY A 55 6.77 -0.94 -11.54
CA GLY A 55 6.88 -1.71 -10.31
C GLY A 55 6.95 -3.19 -10.63
N GLY A 56 8.13 -3.81 -10.52
CA GLY A 56 8.32 -5.21 -10.84
C GLY A 56 7.92 -5.54 -12.29
N PHE A 57 6.88 -6.35 -12.49
CA PHE A 57 6.34 -6.70 -13.81
C PHE A 57 5.13 -5.85 -14.22
N ALA A 58 4.90 -4.73 -13.53
CA ALA A 58 3.74 -3.87 -13.73
C ALA A 58 4.13 -2.52 -14.31
N HIS A 59 3.40 -2.09 -15.34
CA HIS A 59 3.40 -0.71 -15.82
C HIS A 59 2.18 0.02 -15.29
N VAL A 60 2.39 1.17 -14.69
CA VAL A 60 1.33 2.01 -14.11
C VAL A 60 1.11 3.25 -14.97
N TYR A 61 -0.14 3.52 -15.32
CA TYR A 61 -0.52 4.65 -16.17
C TYR A 61 -1.56 5.52 -15.50
N LEU A 62 -1.45 6.82 -15.66
CA LEU A 62 -2.55 7.74 -15.43
C LEU A 62 -3.46 7.70 -16.67
N VAL A 63 -4.76 7.51 -16.46
CA VAL A 63 -5.74 7.36 -17.52
C VAL A 63 -6.93 8.28 -17.32
N LYS A 64 -7.58 8.66 -18.43
CA LYS A 64 -8.85 9.36 -18.42
C LYS A 64 -10.00 8.39 -18.61
N MET A 65 -10.97 8.47 -17.71
CA MET A 65 -12.20 7.69 -17.71
C MET A 65 -13.24 8.30 -18.67
N PRO A 66 -14.16 7.50 -19.23
CA PRO A 66 -15.24 8.01 -20.08
C PRO A 66 -16.28 8.85 -19.29
N LYS A 67 -16.43 8.55 -18.00
CA LYS A 67 -17.31 9.27 -17.06
C LYS A 67 -16.56 9.51 -15.75
N ALA A 68 -16.80 10.64 -15.13
CA ALA A 68 -16.26 10.93 -13.80
C ALA A 68 -16.87 9.98 -12.75
N ILE A 69 -16.02 9.54 -11.81
CA ILE A 69 -16.39 8.79 -10.62
C ILE A 69 -15.90 9.61 -9.43
N ASP A 70 -16.76 9.84 -8.45
CA ASP A 70 -16.44 10.63 -7.24
C ASP A 70 -15.85 12.03 -7.57
N GLY A 71 -16.35 12.66 -8.64
CA GLY A 71 -15.96 14.01 -9.06
C GLY A 71 -14.67 14.10 -9.88
N THR A 72 -14.04 12.98 -10.23
CA THR A 72 -12.84 12.95 -11.10
C THR A 72 -13.01 11.96 -12.24
N ASP A 73 -12.49 12.33 -13.43
CA ASP A 73 -12.37 11.45 -14.59
C ASP A 73 -10.97 10.84 -14.74
N ILE A 74 -10.10 11.07 -13.76
CA ILE A 74 -8.73 10.53 -13.71
C ILE A 74 -8.68 9.27 -12.86
N ALA A 75 -8.03 8.23 -13.39
CA ALA A 75 -7.84 6.95 -12.73
C ALA A 75 -6.41 6.42 -12.94
N VAL A 76 -6.07 5.33 -12.27
CA VAL A 76 -4.83 4.58 -12.47
C VAL A 76 -5.16 3.26 -13.15
N LEU A 77 -4.41 2.94 -14.21
CA LEU A 77 -4.38 1.64 -14.85
C LEU A 77 -3.06 0.95 -14.52
N LYS A 78 -3.13 -0.15 -13.78
CA LYS A 78 -2.01 -1.08 -13.54
C LYS A 78 -2.08 -2.17 -14.61
N ARG A 79 -1.07 -2.27 -15.46
CA ARG A 79 -0.89 -3.32 -16.47
C ARG A 79 0.16 -4.29 -15.98
N VAL A 80 -0.17 -5.55 -15.85
CA VAL A 80 0.75 -6.59 -15.35
C VAL A 80 0.92 -7.66 -16.41
N ALA A 81 2.18 -7.93 -16.80
CA ALA A 81 2.53 -9.10 -17.59
C ALA A 81 2.73 -10.30 -16.67
N VAL A 82 1.97 -11.35 -16.86
CA VAL A 82 1.92 -12.51 -15.98
C VAL A 82 2.37 -13.74 -16.75
N PRO A 83 3.50 -14.36 -16.38
CA PRO A 83 4.11 -15.42 -17.19
C PRO A 83 3.31 -16.74 -17.17
N ASP A 84 2.61 -17.03 -16.08
CA ASP A 84 1.99 -18.32 -15.83
C ASP A 84 0.66 -18.22 -15.05
N LYS A 85 0.01 -19.37 -14.83
CA LYS A 85 -1.27 -19.47 -14.13
C LYS A 85 -1.16 -19.20 -12.64
N GLU A 86 -0.01 -19.46 -12.01
CA GLU A 86 0.19 -19.23 -10.59
C GLU A 86 0.22 -17.73 -10.29
N ASN A 87 1.00 -16.98 -11.04
CA ASN A 87 1.04 -15.52 -10.95
C ASN A 87 -0.31 -14.89 -11.34
N LEU A 88 -1.04 -15.49 -12.29
CA LEU A 88 -2.41 -15.06 -12.60
C LEU A 88 -3.36 -15.27 -11.42
N ALA A 89 -3.20 -16.34 -10.64
CA ALA A 89 -3.99 -16.57 -9.44
C ALA A 89 -3.74 -15.50 -8.37
N ASN A 90 -2.51 -15.04 -8.19
CA ASN A 90 -2.17 -13.93 -7.28
C ASN A 90 -2.85 -12.63 -7.72
N MET A 91 -2.79 -12.29 -9.02
CA MET A 91 -3.51 -11.12 -9.56
C MET A 91 -5.03 -11.23 -9.39
N ARG A 92 -5.58 -12.42 -9.52
CA ARG A 92 -7.00 -12.68 -9.26
C ARG A 92 -7.36 -12.43 -7.79
N THR A 93 -6.49 -12.83 -6.86
CA THR A 93 -6.66 -12.57 -5.43
C THR A 93 -6.70 -11.07 -5.15
N GLU A 94 -5.79 -10.28 -5.73
CA GLU A 94 -5.79 -8.81 -5.62
C GLU A 94 -7.12 -8.22 -6.09
N VAL A 95 -7.55 -8.60 -7.30
CA VAL A 95 -8.80 -8.10 -7.91
C VAL A 95 -10.03 -8.48 -7.07
N GLU A 96 -10.17 -9.73 -6.65
CA GLU A 96 -11.33 -10.20 -5.88
C GLU A 96 -11.37 -9.57 -4.48
N THR A 97 -10.22 -9.36 -3.85
CA THR A 97 -10.13 -8.64 -2.57
C THR A 97 -10.57 -7.19 -2.72
N MET A 98 -10.09 -6.48 -3.74
CA MET A 98 -10.49 -5.11 -3.99
C MET A 98 -12.00 -4.99 -4.30
N LYS A 99 -12.59 -5.95 -5.02
CA LYS A 99 -14.04 -6.00 -5.25
C LYS A 99 -14.83 -6.14 -3.96
N LYS A 100 -14.41 -7.05 -3.06
CA LYS A 100 -15.06 -7.26 -1.75
C LYS A 100 -14.98 -6.02 -0.86
N LEU A 101 -13.89 -5.26 -0.96
CA LEU A 101 -13.63 -4.06 -0.17
C LEU A 101 -14.12 -2.77 -0.84
N LYS A 102 -14.78 -2.85 -1.98
CA LYS A 102 -15.30 -1.68 -2.70
C LYS A 102 -16.26 -0.87 -1.84
N GLY A 103 -16.06 0.44 -1.77
CA GLY A 103 -16.88 1.37 -1.01
C GLY A 103 -16.34 1.69 0.39
N HIS A 104 -15.33 0.99 0.87
CA HIS A 104 -14.66 1.33 2.13
C HIS A 104 -13.66 2.47 1.90
N ARG A 105 -13.85 3.57 2.64
CA ARG A 105 -13.07 4.81 2.48
C ARG A 105 -11.55 4.66 2.65
N PRO A 106 -11.03 3.84 3.60
CA PRO A 106 -9.59 3.67 3.79
C PRO A 106 -8.97 2.64 2.83
N ILE A 107 -9.67 2.23 1.79
CA ILE A 107 -9.22 1.29 0.76
C ILE A 107 -9.16 2.00 -0.59
N VAL A 108 -8.12 1.75 -1.38
CA VAL A 108 -8.05 2.20 -2.77
C VAL A 108 -9.21 1.58 -3.57
N THR A 109 -10.02 2.42 -4.19
CA THR A 109 -11.27 1.98 -4.82
C THR A 109 -11.00 1.23 -6.12
N TYR A 110 -11.54 0.01 -6.23
CA TYR A 110 -11.60 -0.76 -7.47
C TYR A 110 -12.64 -0.17 -8.44
N TYR A 111 -12.26 0.00 -9.70
CA TYR A 111 -13.19 0.42 -10.75
C TYR A 111 -13.54 -0.72 -11.70
N ASP A 112 -12.56 -1.34 -12.35
CA ASP A 112 -12.76 -2.48 -13.26
C ASP A 112 -11.45 -3.27 -13.46
N SER A 113 -11.54 -4.43 -14.11
CA SER A 113 -10.37 -5.23 -14.46
C SER A 113 -10.64 -6.10 -15.69
N HIS A 114 -9.56 -6.48 -16.37
CA HIS A 114 -9.61 -7.41 -17.50
C HIS A 114 -8.36 -8.27 -17.51
N ALA A 115 -8.51 -9.55 -17.82
CA ALA A 115 -7.39 -10.46 -18.01
C ALA A 115 -7.54 -11.16 -19.36
N SER A 116 -6.46 -11.22 -20.15
CA SER A 116 -6.41 -11.88 -21.45
C SER A 116 -5.16 -12.75 -21.57
N GLN A 117 -5.28 -13.84 -22.32
CA GLN A 117 -4.14 -14.67 -22.68
C GLN A 117 -3.40 -14.05 -23.87
N LEU A 118 -2.07 -13.99 -23.78
CA LEU A 118 -1.22 -13.49 -24.86
C LEU A 118 -0.94 -14.57 -25.90
N LYS A 119 -0.85 -14.19 -27.18
CA LYS A 119 -0.56 -15.13 -28.29
C LYS A 119 0.80 -15.85 -28.14
N GLY A 120 1.76 -15.21 -27.47
CA GLY A 120 3.09 -15.76 -27.21
C GLY A 120 3.22 -16.57 -25.90
N GLY A 121 2.11 -16.85 -25.22
CA GLY A 121 2.06 -17.45 -23.89
C GLY A 121 2.00 -16.41 -22.77
N GLY A 122 1.61 -16.84 -21.57
CA GLY A 122 1.36 -15.92 -20.44
C GLY A 122 0.05 -15.16 -20.56
N TYR A 123 -0.10 -14.16 -19.67
CA TYR A 123 -1.33 -13.37 -19.54
C TYR A 123 -1.00 -11.90 -19.38
N GLU A 124 -1.92 -11.06 -19.78
CA GLU A 124 -1.93 -9.62 -19.51
C GLU A 124 -3.14 -9.28 -18.64
N VAL A 125 -2.89 -8.62 -17.54
CA VAL A 125 -3.94 -8.20 -16.61
C VAL A 125 -3.97 -6.69 -16.51
N PHE A 126 -5.14 -6.12 -16.71
CA PHE A 126 -5.45 -4.72 -16.48
C PHE A 126 -6.26 -4.58 -15.21
N LEU A 127 -5.81 -3.73 -14.29
CA LEU A 127 -6.53 -3.36 -13.07
C LEU A 127 -6.72 -1.84 -13.07
N LEU A 128 -7.96 -1.39 -13.11
CA LEU A 128 -8.36 0.01 -13.11
C LEU A 128 -8.85 0.39 -11.72
N MET A 129 -8.24 1.43 -11.14
CA MET A 129 -8.48 1.83 -9.76
C MET A 129 -8.39 3.34 -9.57
N GLU A 130 -8.79 3.79 -8.39
CA GLU A 130 -8.72 5.17 -7.94
C GLU A 130 -7.30 5.75 -8.07
N PHE A 131 -7.24 7.00 -8.52
CA PHE A 131 -6.01 7.80 -8.49
C PHE A 131 -5.88 8.53 -7.15
N CYS A 132 -4.92 8.13 -6.33
CA CYS A 132 -4.58 8.80 -5.09
C CYS A 132 -3.61 9.96 -5.38
N ASN A 133 -4.12 11.17 -5.44
CA ASN A 133 -3.41 12.38 -5.92
C ASN A 133 -2.31 12.90 -4.97
N GLY A 134 -2.23 12.38 -3.76
CA GLY A 134 -1.18 12.69 -2.79
C GLY A 134 0.05 11.76 -2.85
N GLY A 135 0.03 10.74 -3.75
CA GLY A 135 1.13 9.79 -3.93
C GLY A 135 1.27 8.75 -2.81
N GLY A 136 2.45 8.15 -2.69
CA GLY A 136 2.76 7.15 -1.67
C GLY A 136 3.08 7.76 -0.30
N LEU A 137 2.69 7.07 0.77
CA LEU A 137 3.04 7.50 2.14
C LEU A 137 4.56 7.49 2.35
N ILE A 138 5.27 6.52 1.80
CA ILE A 138 6.74 6.46 1.90
C ILE A 138 7.40 7.67 1.25
N ASP A 139 6.92 8.10 0.08
CA ASP A 139 7.44 9.29 -0.61
C ASP A 139 7.15 10.56 0.20
N PHE A 140 5.94 10.66 0.75
CA PHE A 140 5.57 11.74 1.63
C PHE A 140 6.45 11.81 2.89
N MET A 141 6.80 10.68 3.50
CA MET A 141 7.76 10.62 4.60
C MET A 141 9.16 11.03 4.18
N ASN A 142 9.63 10.58 3.01
CA ASN A 142 10.96 10.91 2.47
C ASN A 142 11.14 12.40 2.19
N THR A 143 10.07 13.13 1.85
CA THR A 143 10.11 14.60 1.73
C THR A 143 10.21 15.31 3.08
N ARG A 144 10.06 14.60 4.20
CA ARG A 144 9.97 15.14 5.57
C ARG A 144 11.08 14.67 6.50
N LEU A 145 12.26 14.36 5.99
CA LEU A 145 13.39 13.87 6.81
C LEU A 145 13.85 14.90 7.84
N GLN A 146 13.78 16.20 7.53
CA GLN A 146 14.14 17.30 8.43
C GLN A 146 12.98 17.71 9.34
N ASN A 147 11.73 17.68 8.84
CA ASN A 147 10.52 18.05 9.56
C ASN A 147 9.60 16.82 9.61
N ARG A 148 9.96 15.84 10.43
CA ARG A 148 9.25 14.56 10.56
C ARG A 148 7.80 14.74 10.96
N LEU A 149 7.01 13.69 10.80
CA LEU A 149 5.60 13.65 11.19
C LEU A 149 5.43 14.00 12.66
N THR A 150 4.43 14.81 12.96
CA THR A 150 3.99 15.10 14.34
C THR A 150 3.14 13.95 14.88
N GLU A 151 2.99 13.84 16.21
CA GLU A 151 2.16 12.80 16.83
C GLU A 151 0.71 12.82 16.30
N PRO A 152 0.03 13.99 16.14
CA PRO A 152 -1.28 14.05 15.49
C PRO A 152 -1.30 13.54 14.06
N ASP A 153 -0.27 13.84 13.25
CA ASP A 153 -0.16 13.30 11.88
C ASP A 153 -0.06 11.78 11.91
N ILE A 154 0.80 11.23 12.77
CA ILE A 154 1.02 9.80 12.94
C ILE A 154 -0.27 9.09 13.33
N LEU A 155 -0.99 9.62 14.33
CA LEU A 155 -2.25 9.04 14.79
C LEU A 155 -3.34 9.09 13.71
N LYS A 156 -3.38 10.15 12.91
CA LYS A 156 -4.31 10.24 11.78
C LYS A 156 -4.00 9.18 10.72
N ILE A 157 -2.73 9.02 10.33
CA ILE A 157 -2.28 7.99 9.38
C ILE A 157 -2.62 6.61 9.93
N PHE A 158 -2.22 6.34 11.17
CA PHE A 158 -2.46 5.05 11.81
C PHE A 158 -3.95 4.70 11.91
N SER A 159 -4.79 5.67 12.28
CA SER A 159 -6.24 5.48 12.37
C SER A 159 -6.86 5.08 11.02
N ASP A 160 -6.48 5.76 9.92
CA ASP A 160 -7.01 5.43 8.60
C ASP A 160 -6.54 4.03 8.15
N VAL A 161 -5.27 3.68 8.37
CA VAL A 161 -4.72 2.37 8.02
C VAL A 161 -5.36 1.26 8.86
N ALA A 162 -5.49 1.46 10.16
CA ALA A 162 -6.14 0.50 11.06
C ALA A 162 -7.61 0.27 10.71
N GLU A 163 -8.35 1.33 10.31
CA GLU A 163 -9.72 1.21 9.79
C GLU A 163 -9.75 0.34 8.52
N GLY A 164 -8.76 0.51 7.62
CA GLY A 164 -8.61 -0.33 6.41
C GLY A 164 -8.40 -1.81 6.73
N VAL A 165 -7.53 -2.10 7.70
CA VAL A 165 -7.29 -3.48 8.18
C VAL A 165 -8.55 -4.06 8.82
N ALA A 166 -9.27 -3.26 9.63
CA ALA A 166 -10.52 -3.69 10.23
C ALA A 166 -11.57 -4.06 9.17
N CYS A 167 -11.67 -3.30 8.07
CA CYS A 167 -12.58 -3.64 6.96
C CYS A 167 -12.29 -5.04 6.40
N MET A 168 -11.02 -5.46 6.35
CA MET A 168 -10.61 -6.78 5.87
C MET A 168 -10.93 -7.88 6.89
N HIS A 169 -10.62 -7.64 8.17
CA HIS A 169 -10.84 -8.60 9.24
C HIS A 169 -12.33 -8.85 9.53
N TYR A 170 -13.21 -7.87 9.27
CA TYR A 170 -14.68 -8.02 9.41
C TYR A 170 -15.37 -8.67 8.21
N LEU A 171 -14.67 -8.97 7.13
CA LEU A 171 -15.21 -9.78 6.04
C LEU A 171 -15.60 -11.20 6.54
N LYS A 172 -16.49 -11.84 5.82
CA LYS A 172 -16.90 -13.23 6.10
C LYS A 172 -16.70 -14.10 4.85
N PRO A 173 -15.66 -14.96 4.81
CA PRO A 173 -14.61 -15.13 5.83
C PRO A 173 -13.66 -13.92 5.91
N PRO A 174 -12.97 -13.73 7.06
CA PRO A 174 -11.98 -12.66 7.21
C PRO A 174 -10.81 -12.83 6.25
N LEU A 175 -10.17 -11.71 5.90
CA LEU A 175 -8.97 -11.68 5.09
C LEU A 175 -7.87 -10.94 5.84
N LEU A 176 -6.66 -11.52 5.84
CA LEU A 176 -5.44 -10.88 6.31
C LEU A 176 -4.79 -10.14 5.13
N HIS A 177 -4.19 -8.98 5.40
CA HIS A 177 -3.41 -8.25 4.40
C HIS A 177 -2.05 -8.89 4.17
N ARG A 178 -1.35 -9.27 5.23
CA ARG A 178 -0.05 -9.97 5.31
C ARG A 178 1.18 -9.16 4.86
N ASP A 179 0.99 -8.06 4.13
CA ASP A 179 2.09 -7.19 3.69
C ASP A 179 1.81 -5.71 4.03
N LEU A 180 1.36 -5.46 5.27
CA LEU A 180 1.16 -4.11 5.79
C LEU A 180 2.50 -3.42 5.97
N LYS A 181 2.71 -2.32 5.25
CA LYS A 181 3.90 -1.47 5.34
C LYS A 181 3.60 -0.09 4.79
N VAL A 182 4.45 0.90 5.08
CA VAL A 182 4.24 2.29 4.65
C VAL A 182 4.22 2.44 3.12
N GLU A 183 4.90 1.53 2.41
CA GLU A 183 4.95 1.46 0.95
C GLU A 183 3.59 1.09 0.33
N ASN A 184 2.74 0.40 1.08
CA ASN A 184 1.41 -0.06 0.66
C ASN A 184 0.27 0.87 1.16
N VAL A 185 0.62 2.13 1.44
CA VAL A 185 -0.35 3.17 1.81
C VAL A 185 -0.24 4.33 0.83
N LEU A 186 -1.37 4.71 0.22
CA LEU A 186 -1.48 5.85 -0.68
C LEU A 186 -2.25 6.99 -0.02
N ILE A 187 -2.04 8.20 -0.52
CA ILE A 187 -2.64 9.42 0.00
C ILE A 187 -3.58 10.02 -1.03
N THR A 188 -4.82 10.24 -0.64
CA THR A 188 -5.75 11.08 -1.41
C THR A 188 -6.03 12.37 -0.67
N SER A 189 -6.09 13.47 -1.39
CA SER A 189 -6.30 14.81 -0.82
C SER A 189 -7.52 15.47 -1.46
N THR A 190 -8.42 15.99 -0.61
CA THR A 190 -9.57 16.79 -1.03
C THR A 190 -9.51 18.10 -0.26
N GLY A 191 -9.16 19.20 -0.93
CA GLY A 191 -8.83 20.46 -0.27
C GLY A 191 -7.64 20.29 0.70
N SER A 192 -7.81 20.71 1.94
CA SER A 192 -6.80 20.56 3.01
C SER A 192 -6.83 19.19 3.70
N SER A 193 -7.87 18.39 3.46
CA SER A 193 -8.04 17.08 4.12
C SER A 193 -7.28 15.99 3.38
N LYS A 194 -6.47 15.23 4.13
CA LYS A 194 -5.77 14.03 3.64
C LYS A 194 -6.42 12.78 4.20
N ARG A 195 -6.49 11.75 3.37
CA ARG A 195 -6.92 10.41 3.74
C ARG A 195 -5.88 9.41 3.29
N PHE A 196 -5.60 8.44 4.14
CA PHE A 196 -4.61 7.39 3.91
C PHE A 196 -5.33 6.09 3.58
N LYS A 197 -4.97 5.47 2.46
CA LYS A 197 -5.68 4.33 1.89
C LYS A 197 -4.76 3.15 1.69
N LEU A 198 -5.19 1.96 2.13
CA LEU A 198 -4.50 0.72 1.84
C LEU A 198 -4.60 0.37 0.36
N CYS A 199 -3.50 -0.14 -0.18
CA CYS A 199 -3.38 -0.70 -1.53
C CYS A 199 -2.54 -1.99 -1.49
N ASP A 200 -2.41 -2.63 -2.65
CA ASP A 200 -1.65 -3.88 -2.86
C ASP A 200 -2.20 -5.06 -2.03
N PHE A 201 -3.25 -5.67 -2.57
CA PHE A 201 -3.93 -6.81 -1.96
C PHE A 201 -3.50 -8.16 -2.54
N GLY A 202 -2.38 -8.21 -3.27
CA GLY A 202 -1.87 -9.44 -3.90
C GLY A 202 -1.40 -10.51 -2.90
N SER A 203 -1.09 -10.09 -1.67
CA SER A 203 -0.65 -10.98 -0.60
C SER A 203 -1.78 -11.48 0.32
N THR A 204 -3.03 -11.07 0.07
CA THR A 204 -4.14 -11.37 0.98
C THR A 204 -4.48 -12.87 1.02
N ALA A 205 -4.80 -13.35 2.21
CA ALA A 205 -5.27 -14.71 2.43
C ALA A 205 -6.20 -14.79 3.65
N PRO A 206 -7.06 -15.82 3.74
CA PRO A 206 -7.78 -16.08 4.98
C PRO A 206 -6.81 -16.48 6.10
N PRO A 207 -7.23 -16.34 7.39
CA PRO A 207 -6.50 -16.88 8.51
C PRO A 207 -6.21 -18.37 8.32
N ARG A 208 -5.03 -18.78 8.77
CA ARG A 208 -4.54 -20.14 8.63
C ARG A 208 -4.39 -20.80 10.00
N PRO A 209 -4.92 -22.02 10.19
CA PRO A 209 -4.71 -22.77 11.42
C PRO A 209 -3.25 -23.16 11.60
N ALA A 210 -2.89 -23.58 12.81
CA ALA A 210 -1.58 -24.11 13.15
C ALA A 210 -1.23 -25.31 12.24
N ALA A 211 0.03 -25.36 11.78
CA ALA A 211 0.52 -26.53 11.03
C ALA A 211 0.54 -27.79 11.90
N THR A 212 0.18 -28.93 11.34
CA THR A 212 0.19 -30.21 12.04
C THR A 212 1.45 -31.01 11.73
N THR A 213 2.00 -30.86 10.52
CA THR A 213 3.16 -31.61 10.02
C THR A 213 4.31 -30.68 9.61
N SER A 214 5.53 -31.24 9.55
CA SER A 214 6.69 -30.49 9.04
C SER A 214 6.58 -30.16 7.55
N ALA A 215 5.85 -30.95 6.79
CA ALA A 215 5.59 -30.67 5.37
C ALA A 215 4.70 -29.41 5.21
N GLU A 216 3.66 -29.29 6.04
CA GLU A 216 2.84 -28.10 6.10
C GLU A 216 3.64 -26.87 6.54
N CYS A 217 4.56 -27.00 7.54
CA CYS A 217 5.44 -25.91 7.92
C CYS A 217 6.25 -25.39 6.74
N ARG A 218 6.83 -26.25 5.91
CA ARG A 218 7.59 -25.82 4.72
C ARG A 218 6.74 -25.05 3.73
N LEU A 219 5.53 -25.55 3.44
CA LEU A 219 4.60 -24.83 2.55
C LEU A 219 4.20 -23.47 3.08
N ILE A 220 4.02 -23.34 4.40
CA ILE A 220 3.72 -22.07 5.05
C ILE A 220 4.93 -21.14 4.99
N GLU A 221 6.15 -21.67 5.23
CA GLU A 221 7.39 -20.90 5.15
C GLU A 221 7.60 -20.31 3.74
N ASP A 222 7.44 -21.13 2.71
CA ASP A 222 7.53 -20.70 1.31
C ASP A 222 6.50 -19.61 0.99
N ASP A 223 5.25 -19.78 1.43
CA ASP A 223 4.17 -18.81 1.24
C ASP A 223 4.46 -17.48 1.98
N VAL A 224 4.93 -17.55 3.23
CA VAL A 224 5.35 -16.38 4.01
C VAL A 224 6.53 -15.66 3.36
N GLN A 225 7.54 -16.38 2.90
CA GLN A 225 8.70 -15.81 2.21
C GLN A 225 8.29 -15.04 0.94
N LYS A 226 7.37 -15.60 0.18
CA LYS A 226 6.90 -15.05 -1.10
C LYS A 226 6.00 -13.83 -0.94
N HIS A 227 5.18 -13.77 0.10
CA HIS A 227 4.07 -12.82 0.22
C HIS A 227 4.18 -11.80 1.36
N THR A 228 5.29 -11.79 2.11
CA THR A 228 5.42 -10.89 3.26
C THR A 228 6.79 -10.22 3.32
N THR A 229 6.86 -9.08 3.98
CA THR A 229 8.10 -8.32 4.19
C THR A 229 8.70 -8.62 5.56
N LEU A 230 9.93 -9.14 5.61
CA LEU A 230 10.58 -9.68 6.81
C LEU A 230 10.48 -8.75 8.04
N GLN A 231 10.75 -7.46 7.88
CA GLN A 231 10.76 -6.48 8.98
C GLN A 231 9.40 -6.27 9.64
N TYR A 232 8.32 -6.67 8.96
CA TYR A 232 6.93 -6.55 9.43
C TYR A 232 6.32 -7.88 9.88
N ARG A 233 7.03 -9.00 9.68
CA ARG A 233 6.55 -10.34 10.07
C ARG A 233 6.38 -10.45 11.57
N SER A 234 5.29 -11.07 11.98
CA SER A 234 5.06 -11.50 13.36
C SER A 234 5.90 -12.74 13.72
N PRO A 235 6.10 -13.02 15.01
CA PRO A 235 6.90 -14.18 15.46
C PRO A 235 6.46 -15.51 14.86
N GLU A 236 5.17 -15.76 14.72
CA GLU A 236 4.59 -16.98 14.11
C GLU A 236 4.86 -17.09 12.61
N MET A 237 5.10 -15.97 11.92
CA MET A 237 5.52 -15.94 10.51
C MET A 237 7.03 -16.13 10.36
N VAL A 238 7.84 -15.69 11.34
CA VAL A 238 9.30 -15.83 11.33
C VAL A 238 9.72 -17.26 11.66
N ASP A 239 9.03 -17.89 12.60
CA ASP A 239 9.28 -19.29 12.99
C ASP A 239 8.00 -20.12 12.91
N VAL A 240 7.69 -20.59 11.71
CA VAL A 240 6.50 -21.41 11.42
C VAL A 240 6.55 -22.79 12.06
N TYR A 241 7.76 -23.24 12.49
CA TYR A 241 7.94 -24.53 13.16
C TYR A 241 7.47 -24.51 14.62
N ARG A 242 7.19 -23.33 15.18
CA ARG A 242 6.46 -23.18 16.45
C ARG A 242 5.01 -23.65 16.35
N LYS A 243 4.53 -23.89 15.13
CA LYS A 243 3.17 -24.39 14.84
C LYS A 243 2.08 -23.53 15.48
N LEU A 244 2.22 -22.23 15.36
CA LEU A 244 1.19 -21.27 15.78
C LEU A 244 0.29 -20.91 14.58
N PRO A 245 -0.99 -20.58 14.81
CA PRO A 245 -1.85 -20.09 13.75
C PRO A 245 -1.36 -18.73 13.25
N ILE A 246 -1.57 -18.45 11.94
CA ILE A 246 -1.39 -17.13 11.37
C ILE A 246 -2.78 -16.54 11.19
N ASP A 247 -3.16 -15.64 12.07
CA ASP A 247 -4.48 -15.03 12.14
C ASP A 247 -4.40 -13.49 12.10
N GLU A 248 -5.49 -12.80 12.44
CA GLU A 248 -5.60 -11.34 12.43
C GLU A 248 -4.53 -10.66 13.30
N LYS A 249 -3.97 -11.35 14.28
CA LYS A 249 -2.92 -10.83 15.16
C LYS A 249 -1.62 -10.55 14.41
N SER A 250 -1.36 -11.28 13.33
CA SER A 250 -0.21 -11.03 12.46
C SER A 250 -0.27 -9.65 11.78
N ASP A 251 -1.46 -9.23 11.34
CA ASP A 251 -1.67 -7.87 10.80
C ASP A 251 -1.62 -6.81 11.90
N ILE A 252 -2.10 -7.10 13.13
CA ILE A 252 -1.98 -6.19 14.28
C ILE A 252 -0.50 -5.96 14.65
N TRP A 253 0.32 -7.01 14.61
CA TRP A 253 1.76 -6.88 14.78
C TRP A 253 2.37 -5.97 13.71
N ALA A 254 2.04 -6.19 12.44
CA ALA A 254 2.53 -5.37 11.34
C ALA A 254 2.07 -3.91 11.45
N LEU A 255 0.84 -3.64 11.94
CA LEU A 255 0.37 -2.29 12.29
C LEU A 255 1.24 -1.64 13.37
N GLY A 256 1.67 -2.39 14.38
CA GLY A 256 2.58 -1.91 15.42
C GLY A 256 3.95 -1.52 14.85
N VAL A 257 4.50 -2.36 13.94
CA VAL A 257 5.75 -2.05 13.22
C VAL A 257 5.59 -0.82 12.34
N LEU A 258 4.47 -0.70 11.63
CA LEU A 258 4.14 0.47 10.81
C LEU A 258 4.07 1.73 11.69
N LEU A 259 3.40 1.67 12.84
CA LEU A 259 3.31 2.78 13.78
C LEU A 259 4.68 3.22 14.29
N TYR A 260 5.54 2.26 14.64
CA TYR A 260 6.93 2.54 15.01
C TYR A 260 7.68 3.24 13.86
N LYS A 261 7.53 2.75 12.61
CA LYS A 261 8.19 3.35 11.44
C LYS A 261 7.68 4.76 11.15
N LEU A 262 6.40 5.06 11.37
CA LEU A 262 5.88 6.44 11.29
C LEU A 262 6.54 7.37 12.30
N CYS A 263 6.82 6.88 13.52
CA CYS A 263 7.47 7.63 14.59
C CYS A 263 8.96 7.86 14.31
N TYR A 264 9.68 6.81 13.99
CA TYR A 264 11.14 6.80 14.02
C TYR A 264 11.82 6.69 12.66
N TYR A 265 11.07 6.50 11.56
CA TYR A 265 11.54 6.36 10.19
C TYR A 265 12.44 5.14 9.95
N THR A 266 12.45 4.21 10.88
CA THR A 266 13.10 2.89 10.82
C THR A 266 12.16 1.85 11.43
N THR A 267 12.40 0.57 11.20
CA THR A 267 11.63 -0.50 11.83
C THR A 267 12.25 -0.90 13.19
N PRO A 268 11.47 -1.45 14.13
CA PRO A 268 11.98 -1.74 15.48
C PRO A 268 13.03 -2.84 15.52
N PHE A 269 13.12 -3.69 14.51
CA PHE A 269 13.98 -4.89 14.49
C PHE A 269 15.11 -4.82 13.45
N GLU A 270 15.27 -3.70 12.74
CA GLU A 270 16.19 -3.57 11.60
C GLU A 270 17.65 -3.89 11.98
N ALA A 271 18.10 -3.42 13.14
CA ALA A 271 19.47 -3.64 13.60
C ALA A 271 19.72 -5.00 14.26
N GLN A 272 18.68 -5.71 14.74
CA GLN A 272 18.82 -6.89 15.60
C GLN A 272 18.33 -8.20 14.92
N GLY A 273 17.68 -8.07 13.74
CA GLY A 273 17.26 -9.21 12.93
C GLY A 273 16.14 -10.09 13.54
N GLN A 274 16.01 -11.30 13.01
CA GLN A 274 14.88 -12.21 13.31
C GLN A 274 14.75 -12.58 14.78
N LEU A 275 15.87 -12.73 15.51
CA LEU A 275 15.83 -13.10 16.92
C LEU A 275 15.12 -12.03 17.78
N ALA A 276 15.27 -10.77 17.41
CA ALA A 276 14.56 -9.68 18.08
C ALA A 276 13.05 -9.71 17.81
N ILE A 277 12.64 -10.11 16.60
CA ILE A 277 11.23 -10.34 16.26
C ILE A 277 10.66 -11.46 17.14
N LEU A 278 11.34 -12.61 17.20
CA LEU A 278 10.91 -13.78 17.97
C LEU A 278 10.73 -13.50 19.45
N ASN A 279 11.49 -12.55 20.02
CA ASN A 279 11.45 -12.16 21.41
C ASN A 279 10.69 -10.84 21.66
N ALA A 280 10.12 -10.24 20.63
CA ALA A 280 9.53 -8.89 20.68
C ALA A 280 10.46 -7.85 21.37
N SER A 281 11.77 -8.00 21.16
CA SER A 281 12.78 -7.18 21.83
C SER A 281 13.16 -6.00 20.97
N PHE A 282 12.75 -4.80 21.37
CA PHE A 282 13.08 -3.55 20.67
C PHE A 282 13.25 -2.41 21.69
N LYS A 283 13.81 -1.30 21.22
CA LYS A 283 14.03 -0.09 22.02
C LYS A 283 13.42 1.11 21.31
N TYR A 284 12.98 2.09 22.08
CA TYR A 284 12.60 3.39 21.54
C TYR A 284 13.85 4.28 21.43
N PRO A 285 14.08 4.93 20.29
CA PRO A 285 15.11 5.99 20.18
C PRO A 285 14.86 7.11 21.19
N SER A 286 15.92 7.75 21.64
CA SER A 286 15.81 8.92 22.55
C SER A 286 15.19 10.14 21.87
N TYR A 287 15.24 10.20 20.54
CA TYR A 287 14.66 11.27 19.71
C TYR A 287 14.11 10.72 18.40
N PRO A 288 12.97 11.23 17.89
CA PRO A 288 12.10 12.23 18.52
C PRO A 288 11.36 11.68 19.76
N ILE A 289 10.93 12.60 20.64
CA ILE A 289 10.21 12.24 21.86
C ILE A 289 8.72 12.19 21.54
N PHE A 290 8.07 11.08 21.85
CA PHE A 290 6.64 10.86 21.73
C PHE A 290 6.00 10.57 23.10
N SER A 291 4.68 10.71 23.18
CA SER A 291 3.93 10.45 24.39
C SER A 291 4.03 8.99 24.85
N ASP A 292 3.90 8.75 26.15
CA ASP A 292 3.88 7.39 26.70
C ASP A 292 2.66 6.59 26.20
N LYS A 293 1.54 7.27 25.88
CA LYS A 293 0.34 6.65 25.30
C LYS A 293 0.67 6.06 23.91
N LEU A 294 1.38 6.80 23.05
CA LEU A 294 1.79 6.34 21.73
C LEU A 294 2.78 5.17 21.84
N LYS A 295 3.78 5.27 22.71
CA LYS A 295 4.72 4.16 22.98
C LYS A 295 4.01 2.93 23.51
N LYS A 296 3.03 3.10 24.41
CA LYS A 296 2.21 1.99 24.92
C LYS A 296 1.42 1.32 23.79
N LEU A 297 0.82 2.09 22.88
CA LEU A 297 0.10 1.55 21.72
C LEU A 297 1.02 0.68 20.83
N ILE A 298 2.23 1.16 20.53
CA ILE A 298 3.26 0.38 19.80
C ILE A 298 3.56 -0.92 20.57
N GLY A 299 3.87 -0.84 21.86
CA GLY A 299 4.23 -2.01 22.69
C GLY A 299 3.10 -3.02 22.80
N MET A 300 1.85 -2.58 22.86
CA MET A 300 0.69 -3.47 22.86
C MET A 300 0.51 -4.21 21.53
N SER A 301 0.79 -3.56 20.42
CA SER A 301 0.68 -4.17 19.09
C SER A 301 1.86 -5.13 18.82
N ILE A 302 3.07 -4.78 19.27
CA ILE A 302 4.28 -5.59 19.14
C ILE A 302 4.50 -6.39 20.45
N SER A 303 3.64 -7.38 20.68
CA SER A 303 3.71 -8.24 21.87
C SER A 303 3.53 -9.71 21.52
N ILE A 304 4.32 -10.60 22.14
CA ILE A 304 4.21 -12.05 21.95
C ILE A 304 2.88 -12.58 22.50
N THR A 305 2.34 -11.93 23.51
CA THR A 305 1.00 -12.12 24.04
C THR A 305 0.19 -10.87 23.81
N PRO A 306 -0.38 -10.68 22.60
CA PRO A 306 -1.26 -9.55 22.39
C PRO A 306 -2.41 -9.65 23.40
N PRO A 307 -2.83 -8.54 24.02
CA PRO A 307 -4.00 -8.54 24.89
C PRO A 307 -5.14 -9.20 24.13
N ASN A 308 -5.97 -10.00 24.82
CA ASN A 308 -7.16 -10.63 24.24
C ASN A 308 -8.12 -9.53 23.79
N PHE A 309 -7.88 -8.99 22.62
CA PHE A 309 -8.87 -8.18 21.94
C PHE A 309 -9.97 -9.15 21.50
N SER A 310 -11.08 -9.17 22.24
CA SER A 310 -12.25 -9.85 21.75
C SER A 310 -12.62 -9.22 20.41
N THR A 311 -12.74 -10.02 19.38
CA THR A 311 -13.19 -9.59 18.04
C THR A 311 -14.54 -8.86 18.05
N ASN A 312 -15.20 -8.81 19.20
CA ASN A 312 -16.47 -8.13 19.44
C ASN A 312 -16.32 -6.72 20.04
N SER A 313 -15.11 -6.22 20.29
CA SER A 313 -14.93 -4.88 20.85
C SER A 313 -14.37 -3.93 19.80
N PRO A 314 -15.10 -2.88 19.41
CA PRO A 314 -14.60 -1.81 18.53
C PRO A 314 -13.47 -0.99 19.16
N SER A 315 -13.08 -1.28 20.42
CA SER A 315 -12.24 -0.42 21.25
C SER A 315 -10.82 -0.20 20.73
N PHE A 316 -10.22 -1.19 20.06
CA PHE A 316 -8.86 -1.02 19.51
C PHE A 316 -8.81 0.05 18.42
N TYR A 317 -9.87 0.13 17.61
CA TYR A 317 -9.95 1.08 16.51
C TYR A 317 -10.51 2.45 16.92
N VAL A 318 -11.09 2.56 18.12
CA VAL A 318 -11.76 3.79 18.64
C VAL A 318 -10.91 4.52 19.67
N GLU A 319 -10.05 3.84 20.45
CA GLU A 319 -9.23 4.49 21.48
C GLU A 319 -8.18 5.48 20.96
N GLY A 320 -7.94 5.51 19.66
CA GLY A 320 -7.10 6.52 18.99
C GLY A 320 -7.81 7.86 18.69
N LYS A 321 -9.10 8.02 19.03
CA LYS A 321 -9.90 9.21 18.71
C LYS A 321 -10.13 10.18 19.88
N SER A 322 -9.53 9.95 21.03
CA SER A 322 -9.64 10.88 22.19
C SER A 322 -8.30 11.52 22.54
#